data_7d2792fb34b5e82376f99958843c8b35
#
_entry.id   7d2792fb34b5e82376f99958843c8b35
#
_cell.length_a   1.000
_cell.length_b   1.000
_cell.length_c   1.000
_cell.angle_alpha   90.00
_cell.angle_beta   90.00
_cell.angle_gamma   90.00
#
_symmetry.space_group_name_H-M   'P 1'
#
loop_
_entity.id
_entity.type
_entity.pdbx_description
1 polymer ?
#
loop_
_entity_poly.entity_id
_entity_poly.type
_entity_poly.pdbx_seq_one_letter_code
_entity_poly.pdbx_strand_id
1 'polypeptide(L)'
;MRNIFCKTLLAISAMTACGCSDFLDKDVDGHATDKNYYDTQYKMQTSLNAAYDILQSDSYNDQEWRFGEACGDNVLGTDEGLSSHMGQLVNFRFNTSNSWILQRWNVNYKGIHRANQVIHNIGKVRISTSEYAAYQGIRWILGQAKFLRAFYYFNLVKTFGGVPVRPEDESVRKLVIPRNTLEECYAYIEKDLREAAMILPTVYPAGETGKATKGAAVALLMKVLMYQAKPGVPSEKWREMKRMGDYFIKGEPMTCGEMLKYDGKEDWEKLRERLWFKPERLNTPGDPYETPETPLDALYNVYSLSYTDYYGAPLHNGDKWAYVYQWYGDGEFCRGSVFEAVFKESADGTGGDTNEGAGIEFFDVGTVKMYATSGILASLFGTDIRKDFLIHHQGNTPDGDIWQGGEGRYVSLKWYTPKKDKPQYAGDNGRNRRIIRFVEVVLMYAEALNECGDRENALAQLNRCKAQVNTINNSNKLYAAGGYGWLRDQIWQERRMELAYEWDRFFDIVRQGRAAEVLHAFGRNRPNSRGMSFVKGKNELFPIPQTEIDVSNSVVEQNPGY
;
A
#
# COMPACT_ATOMS: atom_id res chain seq x y z
N MET A 1 -38.48 -70.74 -12.00
CA MET A 1 -38.45 -69.70 -10.99
C MET A 1 -37.07 -68.96 -10.92
N ARG A 2 -35.90 -69.63 -11.15
CA ARG A 2 -34.56 -69.02 -11.02
C ARG A 2 -34.27 -67.99 -12.08
N ASN A 3 -34.81 -68.03 -13.30
CA ASN A 3 -34.58 -67.12 -14.38
C ASN A 3 -35.43 -65.83 -14.32
N ILE A 4 -36.49 -65.80 -13.55
CA ILE A 4 -37.36 -64.65 -13.37
C ILE A 4 -36.75 -63.76 -12.26
N PHE A 5 -36.15 -64.32 -11.23
CA PHE A 5 -35.47 -63.59 -10.15
C PHE A 5 -34.22 -62.85 -10.61
N CYS A 6 -33.42 -63.43 -11.54
CA CYS A 6 -32.25 -62.74 -12.10
C CYS A 6 -32.62 -61.58 -13.01
N LYS A 7 -33.69 -61.65 -13.78
CA LYS A 7 -34.15 -60.58 -14.66
C LYS A 7 -34.78 -59.42 -13.87
N THR A 8 -35.42 -59.69 -12.76
CA THR A 8 -35.97 -58.66 -11.87
C THR A 8 -34.89 -57.97 -11.07
N LEU A 9 -33.84 -58.67 -10.63
CA LEU A 9 -32.69 -58.03 -10.00
C LEU A 9 -31.89 -57.14 -10.96
N LEU A 10 -31.71 -57.53 -12.22
CA LEU A 10 -31.05 -56.71 -13.25
C LEU A 10 -31.87 -55.46 -13.60
N ALA A 11 -33.20 -55.54 -13.62
CA ALA A 11 -34.09 -54.41 -13.88
C ALA A 11 -34.08 -53.39 -12.72
N ILE A 12 -34.00 -53.87 -11.47
CA ILE A 12 -33.91 -53.01 -10.29
C ILE A 12 -32.52 -52.32 -10.21
N SER A 13 -31.42 -53.01 -10.58
CA SER A 13 -30.07 -52.41 -10.67
C SER A 13 -29.96 -51.39 -11.78
N ALA A 14 -30.71 -51.52 -12.88
CA ALA A 14 -30.71 -50.53 -13.97
C ALA A 14 -31.52 -49.27 -13.66
N MET A 15 -32.53 -49.35 -12.78
CA MET A 15 -33.30 -48.18 -12.35
C MET A 15 -32.60 -47.34 -11.27
N THR A 16 -31.62 -47.88 -10.54
CA THR A 16 -30.84 -47.12 -9.56
C THR A 16 -29.66 -46.41 -10.17
N ALA A 17 -29.31 -46.63 -11.45
CA ALA A 17 -28.23 -45.96 -12.16
C ALA A 17 -28.67 -44.67 -12.89
N CYS A 18 -29.97 -44.38 -12.99
CA CYS A 18 -30.48 -43.08 -13.45
C CYS A 18 -30.78 -42.17 -12.25
N GLY A 19 -29.79 -41.93 -11.41
CA GLY A 19 -29.82 -40.84 -10.46
C GLY A 19 -29.66 -39.54 -11.25
N CYS A 20 -30.72 -38.73 -11.34
CA CYS A 20 -30.64 -37.40 -11.87
C CYS A 20 -29.63 -36.62 -11.03
N SER A 21 -28.45 -36.31 -11.58
CA SER A 21 -27.48 -35.42 -10.95
C SER A 21 -28.10 -34.06 -10.62
N ASP A 22 -29.08 -33.62 -11.39
CA ASP A 22 -29.81 -32.36 -11.20
C ASP A 22 -30.73 -32.32 -9.97
N PHE A 23 -31.05 -33.48 -9.37
CA PHE A 23 -31.89 -33.52 -8.15
C PHE A 23 -31.07 -33.20 -6.87
N LEU A 24 -29.77 -33.47 -6.89
CA LEU A 24 -28.88 -33.18 -5.77
C LEU A 24 -28.23 -31.79 -5.90
N ASP A 25 -28.26 -31.17 -7.08
CA ASP A 25 -27.76 -29.81 -7.36
C ASP A 25 -28.90 -28.77 -7.26
N LYS A 26 -29.78 -28.91 -6.31
CA LYS A 26 -30.75 -27.85 -6.03
C LYS A 26 -30.02 -26.70 -5.38
N ASP A 27 -29.95 -25.56 -6.09
CA ASP A 27 -29.58 -24.30 -5.46
C ASP A 27 -30.48 -24.10 -4.22
N VAL A 28 -29.87 -23.93 -3.06
CA VAL A 28 -30.61 -23.71 -1.82
C VAL A 28 -31.23 -22.33 -1.92
N ASP A 29 -32.51 -22.26 -2.19
CA ASP A 29 -33.26 -21.02 -2.31
C ASP A 29 -33.09 -20.20 -1.03
N GLY A 30 -32.62 -18.95 -1.16
CA GLY A 30 -32.44 -18.00 -0.06
C GLY A 30 -31.06 -17.99 0.59
N HIS A 31 -30.14 -18.87 0.20
CA HIS A 31 -28.74 -18.78 0.64
C HIS A 31 -27.83 -18.24 -0.46
N ALA A 32 -26.88 -17.35 -0.06
CA ALA A 32 -25.84 -16.89 -0.96
C ALA A 32 -24.89 -18.04 -1.29
N THR A 33 -24.78 -18.40 -2.56
CA THR A 33 -23.82 -19.37 -3.08
C THR A 33 -22.87 -18.66 -4.03
N ASP A 34 -21.71 -19.23 -4.32
CA ASP A 34 -20.76 -18.67 -5.29
C ASP A 34 -21.38 -18.47 -6.70
N LYS A 35 -22.48 -19.16 -7.00
CA LYS A 35 -23.19 -19.02 -8.28
C LYS A 35 -24.10 -17.80 -8.34
N ASN A 36 -24.68 -17.37 -7.22
CA ASN A 36 -25.70 -16.29 -7.17
C ASN A 36 -25.29 -15.05 -6.38
N TYR A 37 -24.15 -15.07 -5.67
CA TYR A 37 -23.71 -13.96 -4.84
C TYR A 37 -23.15 -12.80 -5.68
N TYR A 38 -22.43 -13.08 -6.78
CA TYR A 38 -21.67 -12.08 -7.54
C TYR A 38 -22.39 -11.53 -8.77
N ASP A 39 -23.72 -11.55 -8.79
CA ASP A 39 -24.54 -11.23 -9.97
C ASP A 39 -24.88 -9.76 -10.16
N THR A 40 -24.61 -8.90 -9.15
CA THR A 40 -24.89 -7.47 -9.18
C THR A 40 -23.68 -6.63 -8.84
N GLN A 41 -23.63 -5.37 -9.35
CA GLN A 41 -22.60 -4.40 -9.03
C GLN A 41 -22.51 -4.16 -7.51
N TYR A 42 -23.64 -4.06 -6.82
CA TYR A 42 -23.71 -3.86 -5.35
C TYR A 42 -23.00 -4.98 -4.59
N LYS A 43 -23.30 -6.24 -4.89
CA LYS A 43 -22.66 -7.39 -4.24
C LYS A 43 -21.16 -7.45 -4.55
N MET A 44 -20.78 -7.11 -5.77
CA MET A 44 -19.38 -7.03 -6.17
C MET A 44 -18.64 -5.90 -5.43
N GLN A 45 -19.28 -4.73 -5.26
CA GLN A 45 -18.74 -3.64 -4.44
C GLN A 45 -18.56 -4.06 -2.97
N THR A 46 -19.53 -4.80 -2.41
CA THR A 46 -19.42 -5.35 -1.05
C THR A 46 -18.22 -6.29 -0.91
N SER A 47 -17.99 -7.13 -1.91
CA SER A 47 -16.80 -8.01 -1.93
C SER A 47 -15.50 -7.21 -2.05
N LEU A 48 -15.48 -6.13 -2.82
CA LEU A 48 -14.33 -5.22 -2.90
C LEU A 48 -14.10 -4.50 -1.57
N ASN A 49 -15.17 -4.05 -0.90
CA ASN A 49 -15.06 -3.41 0.41
C ASN A 49 -14.38 -4.34 1.43
N ALA A 50 -14.67 -5.65 1.37
CA ALA A 50 -13.97 -6.62 2.19
C ALA A 50 -12.45 -6.68 1.91
N ALA A 51 -11.99 -6.37 0.70
CA ALA A 51 -10.55 -6.25 0.42
C ALA A 51 -9.95 -4.95 0.97
N TYR A 52 -10.68 -3.83 0.95
CA TYR A 52 -10.29 -2.58 1.62
C TYR A 52 -10.27 -2.69 3.14
N ASP A 53 -11.22 -3.42 3.73
CA ASP A 53 -11.35 -3.65 5.17
C ASP A 53 -10.06 -4.18 5.84
N ILE A 54 -9.22 -4.89 5.11
CA ILE A 54 -7.89 -5.30 5.59
C ILE A 54 -7.03 -4.09 5.98
N LEU A 55 -7.10 -2.99 5.24
CA LEU A 55 -6.32 -1.78 5.51
C LEU A 55 -6.73 -1.09 6.82
N GLN A 56 -7.94 -1.35 7.30
CA GLN A 56 -8.49 -0.80 8.53
C GLN A 56 -8.16 -1.66 9.76
N SER A 57 -7.83 -2.95 9.56
CA SER A 57 -7.61 -3.87 10.66
C SER A 57 -6.35 -3.54 11.48
N ASP A 58 -6.44 -3.65 12.80
CA ASP A 58 -5.29 -3.55 13.73
C ASP A 58 -4.15 -4.48 13.32
N SER A 59 -4.50 -5.71 12.93
CA SER A 59 -3.52 -6.70 12.48
C SER A 59 -2.69 -6.20 11.32
N TYR A 60 -3.28 -5.41 10.39
CA TYR A 60 -2.55 -4.82 9.28
C TYR A 60 -1.73 -3.60 9.72
N ASN A 61 -2.35 -2.64 10.39
CA ASN A 61 -1.71 -1.40 10.79
C ASN A 61 -0.54 -1.63 11.75
N ASP A 62 -0.70 -2.52 12.71
CA ASP A 62 0.34 -2.92 13.64
C ASP A 62 1.57 -3.50 12.93
N GLN A 63 1.39 -4.28 11.84
CA GLN A 63 2.53 -4.81 11.10
C GLN A 63 3.25 -3.74 10.27
N GLU A 64 2.52 -2.78 9.72
CA GLU A 64 3.15 -1.72 8.91
C GLU A 64 4.14 -0.91 9.74
N TRP A 65 3.77 -0.41 10.93
CA TRP A 65 4.70 0.37 11.74
C TRP A 65 5.82 -0.47 12.36
N ARG A 66 5.55 -1.73 12.78
CA ARG A 66 6.56 -2.62 13.38
C ARG A 66 7.67 -2.93 12.38
N PHE A 67 7.32 -3.31 11.19
CA PHE A 67 8.30 -3.70 10.15
C PHE A 67 8.88 -2.47 9.44
N GLY A 68 8.07 -1.49 9.12
CA GLY A 68 8.49 -0.34 8.33
C GLY A 68 9.20 0.76 9.14
N GLU A 69 8.74 1.05 10.36
CA GLU A 69 9.31 2.12 11.16
C GLU A 69 10.15 1.61 12.33
N ALA A 70 9.61 0.69 13.14
CA ALA A 70 10.28 0.26 14.35
C ALA A 70 11.54 -0.58 14.08
N CYS A 71 11.63 -1.32 12.98
CA CYS A 71 12.88 -1.98 12.55
C CYS A 71 13.91 -1.00 11.97
N GLY A 72 13.54 0.28 11.77
CA GLY A 72 14.44 1.33 11.32
C GLY A 72 15.21 2.03 12.44
N ASP A 73 15.69 3.23 12.15
CA ASP A 73 16.51 4.06 13.04
C ASP A 73 15.86 5.43 13.38
N ASN A 74 14.56 5.59 13.10
CA ASN A 74 13.83 6.81 13.42
C ASN A 74 13.24 6.79 14.82
N VAL A 75 12.79 5.62 15.31
CA VAL A 75 12.02 5.49 16.54
C VAL A 75 12.64 4.50 17.53
N LEU A 76 12.32 4.71 18.81
CA LEU A 76 12.59 3.80 19.91
C LEU A 76 11.30 3.09 20.30
N GLY A 77 11.32 1.79 20.42
CA GLY A 77 10.21 1.04 20.99
C GLY A 77 10.17 1.14 22.51
N THR A 78 9.00 0.97 23.10
CA THR A 78 8.82 0.92 24.56
C THR A 78 9.21 -0.42 25.17
N ASP A 79 9.23 -1.49 24.35
CA ASP A 79 9.60 -2.86 24.74
C ASP A 79 10.64 -3.42 23.78
N GLU A 80 11.91 -3.17 24.08
CA GLU A 80 13.07 -3.66 23.32
C GLU A 80 13.72 -4.90 23.97
N GLY A 81 13.08 -5.46 25.00
CA GLY A 81 13.56 -6.69 25.65
C GLY A 81 13.48 -7.90 24.73
N LEU A 82 14.53 -8.72 24.69
CA LEU A 82 14.60 -9.91 23.80
C LEU A 82 13.57 -11.00 24.13
N SER A 83 12.88 -10.90 25.27
CA SER A 83 11.77 -11.79 25.62
C SER A 83 10.49 -11.49 24.86
N SER A 84 10.33 -10.26 24.36
CA SER A 84 9.15 -9.85 23.59
C SER A 84 9.34 -10.06 22.10
N HIS A 85 8.26 -10.28 21.36
CA HIS A 85 8.29 -10.33 19.90
C HIS A 85 8.78 -9.01 19.28
N MET A 86 8.46 -7.86 19.91
CA MET A 86 8.96 -6.55 19.49
C MET A 86 10.47 -6.46 19.65
N GLY A 87 10.98 -6.79 20.83
CA GLY A 87 12.41 -6.78 21.07
C GLY A 87 13.18 -7.72 20.15
N GLN A 88 12.63 -8.88 19.82
CA GLN A 88 13.22 -9.79 18.83
C GLN A 88 13.28 -9.13 17.44
N LEU A 89 12.19 -8.47 16.99
CA LEU A 89 12.16 -7.79 15.69
C LEU A 89 13.18 -6.67 15.60
N VAL A 90 13.13 -5.70 16.50
CA VAL A 90 13.99 -4.51 16.44
C VAL A 90 15.48 -4.80 16.69
N ASN A 91 15.77 -5.91 17.36
CA ASN A 91 17.13 -6.39 17.57
C ASN A 91 17.61 -7.39 16.49
N PHE A 92 16.79 -7.74 15.51
CA PHE A 92 17.10 -8.73 14.47
C PHE A 92 17.50 -10.10 15.05
N ARG A 93 16.88 -10.50 16.15
CA ARG A 93 17.09 -11.78 16.87
C ARG A 93 15.83 -12.65 16.89
N PHE A 94 15.03 -12.54 15.86
CA PHE A 94 13.83 -13.33 15.64
C PHE A 94 14.16 -14.68 14.98
N ASN A 95 13.26 -15.63 15.15
CA ASN A 95 13.26 -16.91 14.46
C ASN A 95 11.98 -17.07 13.60
N THR A 96 11.85 -18.21 12.95
CA THR A 96 10.73 -18.56 12.06
C THR A 96 9.38 -18.69 12.78
N SER A 97 9.38 -18.79 14.12
CA SER A 97 8.18 -18.94 14.97
C SER A 97 7.69 -17.63 15.55
N ASN A 98 8.29 -16.48 15.21
CA ASN A 98 7.83 -15.19 15.68
C ASN A 98 6.42 -14.91 15.14
N SER A 99 5.44 -14.75 16.04
CA SER A 99 4.03 -14.63 15.68
C SER A 99 3.71 -13.38 14.85
N TRP A 100 4.48 -12.30 14.97
CA TRP A 100 4.27 -11.09 14.19
C TRP A 100 4.71 -11.25 12.73
N ILE A 101 5.75 -12.06 12.50
CA ILE A 101 6.17 -12.41 11.13
C ILE A 101 5.06 -13.24 10.46
N LEU A 102 4.47 -14.22 11.17
CA LEU A 102 3.33 -14.98 10.69
C LEU A 102 2.09 -14.08 10.46
N GLN A 103 1.81 -13.15 11.38
CA GLN A 103 0.67 -12.24 11.24
C GLN A 103 0.82 -11.35 10.01
N ARG A 104 2.03 -10.82 9.74
CA ARG A 104 2.30 -10.02 8.53
C ARG A 104 2.07 -10.81 7.24
N TRP A 105 2.48 -12.06 7.22
CA TRP A 105 2.20 -12.98 6.11
C TRP A 105 0.70 -13.17 5.92
N ASN A 106 0.01 -13.58 6.96
CA ASN A 106 -1.39 -13.95 6.92
C ASN A 106 -2.30 -12.78 6.52
N VAL A 107 -2.08 -11.59 7.09
CA VAL A 107 -2.96 -10.43 6.81
C VAL A 107 -2.86 -9.98 5.36
N ASN A 108 -1.66 -10.00 4.76
CA ASN A 108 -1.49 -9.65 3.36
C ASN A 108 -2.09 -10.72 2.43
N TYR A 109 -1.90 -12.02 2.72
CA TYR A 109 -2.56 -13.08 1.94
C TYR A 109 -4.08 -13.07 2.07
N LYS A 110 -4.62 -12.69 3.24
CA LYS A 110 -6.06 -12.46 3.40
C LYS A 110 -6.56 -11.35 2.47
N GLY A 111 -5.81 -10.25 2.35
CA GLY A 111 -6.11 -9.16 1.40
C GLY A 111 -6.06 -9.63 -0.07
N ILE A 112 -5.02 -10.39 -0.44
CA ILE A 112 -4.88 -10.99 -1.76
C ILE A 112 -6.06 -11.90 -2.08
N HIS A 113 -6.44 -12.77 -1.14
CA HIS A 113 -7.57 -13.68 -1.33
C HIS A 113 -8.87 -12.91 -1.59
N ARG A 114 -9.18 -11.88 -0.80
CA ARG A 114 -10.37 -11.05 -0.98
C ARG A 114 -10.36 -10.31 -2.34
N ALA A 115 -9.21 -9.79 -2.77
CA ALA A 115 -9.06 -9.18 -4.08
C ALA A 115 -9.24 -10.20 -5.22
N ASN A 116 -8.68 -11.41 -5.07
CA ASN A 116 -8.85 -12.51 -6.02
C ASN A 116 -10.33 -12.91 -6.19
N GLN A 117 -11.12 -12.93 -5.11
CA GLN A 117 -12.56 -13.20 -5.20
C GLN A 117 -13.28 -12.19 -6.10
N VAL A 118 -12.93 -10.91 -6.01
CA VAL A 118 -13.49 -9.88 -6.88
C VAL A 118 -13.08 -10.12 -8.33
N ILE A 119 -11.77 -10.29 -8.58
CA ILE A 119 -11.22 -10.43 -9.94
C ILE A 119 -11.77 -11.68 -10.63
N HIS A 120 -11.84 -12.81 -9.91
CA HIS A 120 -12.37 -14.07 -10.44
C HIS A 120 -13.86 -13.97 -10.81
N ASN A 121 -14.65 -13.27 -9.99
CA ASN A 121 -16.10 -13.27 -10.13
C ASN A 121 -16.66 -12.07 -10.89
N ILE A 122 -15.83 -11.08 -11.25
CA ILE A 122 -16.29 -9.83 -11.89
C ILE A 122 -17.12 -10.10 -13.17
N GLY A 123 -16.78 -11.16 -13.88
CA GLY A 123 -17.47 -11.60 -15.10
C GLY A 123 -18.89 -12.13 -14.88
N LYS A 124 -19.29 -12.42 -13.64
CA LYS A 124 -20.64 -12.91 -13.32
C LYS A 124 -21.68 -11.79 -13.18
N VAL A 125 -21.23 -10.54 -13.11
CA VAL A 125 -22.14 -9.39 -12.94
C VAL A 125 -23.00 -9.22 -14.20
N ARG A 126 -24.31 -9.19 -13.99
CA ARG A 126 -25.28 -8.95 -15.07
C ARG A 126 -25.45 -7.45 -15.28
N ILE A 127 -25.10 -6.96 -16.46
CA ILE A 127 -25.27 -5.57 -16.85
C ILE A 127 -26.35 -5.48 -17.90
N SER A 128 -27.28 -4.54 -17.73
CA SER A 128 -28.17 -4.16 -18.81
C SER A 128 -27.38 -3.40 -19.89
N THR A 129 -27.58 -3.73 -21.16
CA THR A 129 -26.85 -3.16 -22.30
C THR A 129 -27.02 -1.65 -22.49
N SER A 130 -27.92 -1.01 -21.74
CA SER A 130 -28.23 0.43 -21.81
C SER A 130 -27.50 1.28 -20.75
N GLU A 131 -26.76 0.64 -19.81
CA GLU A 131 -26.24 1.34 -18.63
C GLU A 131 -24.71 1.49 -18.68
N TYR A 132 -24.22 2.46 -19.46
CA TYR A 132 -22.79 2.78 -19.54
C TYR A 132 -22.19 3.11 -18.14
N ALA A 133 -22.92 3.81 -17.29
CA ALA A 133 -22.45 4.14 -15.93
C ALA A 133 -22.24 2.90 -15.05
N ALA A 134 -23.14 1.91 -15.13
CA ALA A 134 -22.98 0.65 -14.42
C ALA A 134 -21.76 -0.15 -14.92
N TYR A 135 -21.55 -0.15 -16.23
CA TYR A 135 -20.37 -0.78 -16.83
C TYR A 135 -19.07 -0.12 -16.34
N GLN A 136 -18.99 1.20 -16.32
CA GLN A 136 -17.83 1.91 -15.79
C GLN A 136 -17.61 1.60 -14.30
N GLY A 137 -18.66 1.55 -13.50
CA GLY A 137 -18.57 1.19 -12.09
C GLY A 137 -17.96 -0.21 -11.88
N ILE A 138 -18.33 -1.19 -12.70
CA ILE A 138 -17.77 -2.55 -12.63
C ILE A 138 -16.29 -2.57 -13.04
N ARG A 139 -15.91 -1.83 -14.07
CA ARG A 139 -14.51 -1.69 -14.47
C ARG A 139 -13.68 -1.08 -13.32
N TRP A 140 -14.18 -0.04 -12.67
CA TRP A 140 -13.48 0.56 -11.54
C TRP A 140 -13.34 -0.41 -10.36
N ILE A 141 -14.34 -1.27 -10.12
CA ILE A 141 -14.23 -2.34 -9.12
C ILE A 141 -13.07 -3.29 -9.46
N LEU A 142 -12.96 -3.72 -10.72
CA LEU A 142 -11.85 -4.55 -11.19
C LEU A 142 -10.49 -3.87 -11.01
N GLY A 143 -10.39 -2.60 -11.44
CA GLY A 143 -9.14 -1.82 -11.30
C GLY A 143 -8.70 -1.66 -9.85
N GLN A 144 -9.64 -1.39 -8.94
CA GLN A 144 -9.38 -1.30 -7.50
C GLN A 144 -8.94 -2.64 -6.91
N ALA A 145 -9.58 -3.75 -7.30
CA ALA A 145 -9.18 -5.08 -6.83
C ALA A 145 -7.76 -5.45 -7.28
N LYS A 146 -7.37 -5.14 -8.52
CA LYS A 146 -6.00 -5.33 -9.02
C LYS A 146 -5.00 -4.45 -8.27
N PHE A 147 -5.33 -3.19 -8.03
CA PHE A 147 -4.50 -2.29 -7.22
C PHE A 147 -4.25 -2.84 -5.81
N LEU A 148 -5.31 -3.27 -5.11
CA LEU A 148 -5.19 -3.82 -3.75
C LEU A 148 -4.39 -5.13 -3.75
N ARG A 149 -4.59 -6.02 -4.71
CA ARG A 149 -3.82 -7.26 -4.85
C ARG A 149 -2.33 -6.97 -5.01
N ALA A 150 -1.99 -6.06 -5.91
CA ALA A 150 -0.62 -5.62 -6.13
C ALA A 150 -0.01 -4.99 -4.87
N PHE A 151 -0.78 -4.18 -4.16
CA PHE A 151 -0.38 -3.54 -2.91
C PHE A 151 -0.02 -4.57 -1.82
N TYR A 152 -0.88 -5.58 -1.61
CA TYR A 152 -0.61 -6.64 -0.64
C TYR A 152 0.57 -7.53 -1.04
N TYR A 153 0.71 -7.86 -2.32
CA TYR A 153 1.89 -8.57 -2.82
C TYR A 153 3.16 -7.76 -2.63
N PHE A 154 3.13 -6.45 -2.89
CA PHE A 154 4.29 -5.61 -2.66
C PHE A 154 4.72 -5.58 -1.19
N ASN A 155 3.78 -5.57 -0.25
CA ASN A 155 4.09 -5.70 1.17
C ASN A 155 4.74 -7.04 1.53
N LEU A 156 4.29 -8.13 0.92
CA LEU A 156 4.93 -9.44 1.08
C LEU A 156 6.34 -9.46 0.50
N VAL A 157 6.51 -8.99 -0.73
CA VAL A 157 7.78 -9.04 -1.46
C VAL A 157 8.86 -8.21 -0.79
N LYS A 158 8.54 -6.97 -0.35
CA LYS A 158 9.51 -6.14 0.38
C LYS A 158 9.92 -6.72 1.72
N THR A 159 9.10 -7.64 2.30
CA THR A 159 9.36 -8.28 3.58
C THR A 159 10.05 -9.63 3.44
N PHE A 160 9.58 -10.47 2.52
CA PHE A 160 9.95 -11.89 2.43
C PHE A 160 10.71 -12.25 1.15
N GLY A 161 10.88 -11.34 0.20
CA GLY A 161 11.41 -11.65 -1.12
C GLY A 161 10.39 -12.36 -2.00
N GLY A 162 10.81 -13.35 -2.79
CA GLY A 162 9.88 -14.16 -3.58
C GLY A 162 8.87 -14.90 -2.68
N VAL A 163 7.61 -14.94 -3.11
CA VAL A 163 6.50 -15.56 -2.37
C VAL A 163 5.60 -16.34 -3.33
N PRO A 164 4.77 -17.29 -2.85
CA PRO A 164 3.77 -17.94 -3.69
C PRO A 164 2.80 -16.93 -4.31
N VAL A 165 2.79 -16.82 -5.64
CA VAL A 165 1.80 -16.01 -6.36
C VAL A 165 0.56 -16.88 -6.59
N ARG A 166 -0.57 -16.44 -6.04
CA ARG A 166 -1.88 -17.12 -6.14
C ARG A 166 -2.76 -16.36 -7.12
N PRO A 167 -2.82 -16.74 -8.40
CA PRO A 167 -3.74 -16.14 -9.34
C PRO A 167 -5.21 -16.48 -8.97
N GLU A 168 -6.15 -15.70 -9.49
CA GLU A 168 -7.57 -15.79 -9.15
C GLU A 168 -8.22 -17.14 -9.49
N ASP A 169 -7.77 -17.81 -10.53
CA ASP A 169 -8.31 -19.10 -11.01
C ASP A 169 -7.77 -20.32 -10.23
N GLU A 170 -6.59 -20.21 -9.66
CA GLU A 170 -5.94 -21.28 -8.89
C GLU A 170 -6.21 -21.21 -7.38
N SER A 171 -6.73 -20.09 -6.88
CA SER A 171 -6.88 -19.81 -5.45
C SER A 171 -7.73 -20.84 -4.70
N VAL A 172 -8.61 -21.56 -5.38
CA VAL A 172 -9.54 -22.54 -4.79
C VAL A 172 -9.05 -23.99 -4.94
N ARG A 173 -8.14 -24.27 -5.89
CA ARG A 173 -7.81 -25.65 -6.28
C ARG A 173 -6.46 -26.17 -5.78
N LYS A 174 -5.48 -25.28 -5.62
CA LYS A 174 -4.14 -25.65 -5.15
C LYS A 174 -3.86 -25.04 -3.79
N LEU A 175 -3.91 -25.87 -2.75
CA LEU A 175 -3.58 -25.43 -1.38
C LEU A 175 -2.09 -25.11 -1.22
N VAL A 176 -1.23 -25.84 -1.93
CA VAL A 176 0.23 -25.69 -1.86
C VAL A 176 0.76 -25.23 -3.21
N ILE A 177 1.43 -24.10 -3.23
CA ILE A 177 2.09 -23.50 -4.40
C ILE A 177 3.53 -23.17 -3.99
N PRO A 178 4.55 -23.52 -4.80
CA PRO A 178 5.92 -23.13 -4.54
C PRO A 178 6.10 -21.60 -4.59
N ARG A 179 7.19 -21.12 -4.01
CA ARG A 179 7.54 -19.70 -4.11
C ARG A 179 7.90 -19.35 -5.56
N ASN A 180 7.40 -18.22 -6.01
CA ASN A 180 7.88 -17.58 -7.21
C ASN A 180 9.20 -16.85 -6.93
N THR A 181 9.99 -16.64 -7.96
CA THR A 181 11.17 -15.78 -7.86
C THR A 181 10.77 -14.34 -7.55
N LEU A 182 11.73 -13.56 -7.07
CA LEU A 182 11.51 -12.14 -6.81
C LEU A 182 11.07 -11.38 -8.07
N GLU A 183 11.70 -11.70 -9.22
CA GLU A 183 11.39 -11.11 -10.53
C GLU A 183 9.98 -11.45 -10.99
N GLU A 184 9.55 -12.71 -10.84
CA GLU A 184 8.18 -13.13 -11.18
C GLU A 184 7.14 -12.42 -10.33
N CYS A 185 7.41 -12.29 -9.02
CA CYS A 185 6.54 -11.54 -8.13
C CYS A 185 6.41 -10.07 -8.55
N TYR A 186 7.53 -9.41 -8.86
CA TYR A 186 7.49 -8.03 -9.33
C TYR A 186 6.79 -7.89 -10.69
N ALA A 187 7.00 -8.82 -11.61
CA ALA A 187 6.30 -8.81 -12.90
C ALA A 187 4.78 -8.92 -12.72
N TYR A 188 4.33 -9.74 -11.78
CA TYR A 188 2.90 -9.88 -11.45
C TYR A 188 2.33 -8.60 -10.83
N ILE A 189 3.05 -7.98 -9.89
CA ILE A 189 2.67 -6.71 -9.26
C ILE A 189 2.60 -5.58 -10.30
N GLU A 190 3.63 -5.46 -11.15
CA GLU A 190 3.66 -4.45 -12.22
C GLU A 190 2.50 -4.62 -13.19
N LYS A 191 2.19 -5.85 -13.59
CA LYS A 191 1.06 -6.13 -14.47
C LYS A 191 -0.25 -5.61 -13.87
N ASP A 192 -0.56 -5.97 -12.63
CA ASP A 192 -1.78 -5.53 -11.96
C ASP A 192 -1.86 -4.00 -11.84
N LEU A 193 -0.74 -3.32 -11.52
CA LEU A 193 -0.71 -1.86 -11.39
C LEU A 193 -0.86 -1.14 -12.72
N ARG A 194 -0.27 -1.66 -13.80
CA ARG A 194 -0.44 -1.10 -15.15
C ARG A 194 -1.87 -1.25 -15.62
N GLU A 195 -2.45 -2.42 -15.43
CA GLU A 195 -3.85 -2.69 -15.75
C GLU A 195 -4.79 -1.81 -14.91
N ALA A 196 -4.52 -1.65 -13.61
CA ALA A 196 -5.27 -0.73 -12.75
C ALA A 196 -5.16 0.72 -13.22
N ALA A 197 -3.96 1.20 -13.60
CA ALA A 197 -3.76 2.55 -14.12
C ALA A 197 -4.51 2.81 -15.43
N MET A 198 -4.74 1.78 -16.24
CA MET A 198 -5.57 1.87 -17.43
C MET A 198 -7.05 2.01 -17.11
N ILE A 199 -7.52 1.28 -16.10
CA ILE A 199 -8.95 1.09 -15.81
C ILE A 199 -9.49 2.19 -14.88
N LEU A 200 -8.69 2.62 -13.89
CA LEU A 200 -9.13 3.51 -12.84
C LEU A 200 -9.30 4.97 -13.33
N PRO A 201 -10.28 5.71 -12.79
CA PRO A 201 -10.41 7.13 -13.09
C PRO A 201 -9.31 7.95 -12.41
N THR A 202 -9.06 9.15 -12.92
CA THR A 202 -8.18 10.13 -12.27
C THR A 202 -8.79 10.67 -10.98
N VAL A 203 -10.10 10.89 -10.99
CA VAL A 203 -10.90 11.38 -9.88
C VAL A 203 -12.25 10.67 -9.90
N TYR A 204 -12.75 10.28 -8.74
CA TYR A 204 -14.08 9.72 -8.59
C TYR A 204 -15.15 10.83 -8.47
N PRO A 205 -16.43 10.54 -8.77
CA PRO A 205 -17.53 11.44 -8.47
C PRO A 205 -17.56 11.85 -6.99
N ALA A 206 -18.15 13.02 -6.71
CA ALA A 206 -18.30 13.50 -5.35
C ALA A 206 -19.02 12.47 -4.45
N GLY A 207 -18.52 12.27 -3.24
CA GLY A 207 -19.01 11.27 -2.28
C GLY A 207 -18.41 9.86 -2.45
N GLU A 208 -17.53 9.65 -3.43
CA GLU A 208 -16.84 8.37 -3.66
C GLU A 208 -15.33 8.45 -3.37
N THR A 209 -14.91 9.33 -2.48
CA THR A 209 -13.52 9.48 -2.04
C THR A 209 -13.00 8.25 -1.29
N GLY A 210 -11.68 8.09 -1.21
CA GLY A 210 -11.04 6.96 -0.52
C GLY A 210 -10.76 5.73 -1.38
N LYS A 211 -11.33 5.66 -2.58
CA LYS A 211 -11.07 4.59 -3.54
C LYS A 211 -9.72 4.81 -4.25
N ALA A 212 -9.05 3.71 -4.61
CA ALA A 212 -7.83 3.79 -5.40
C ALA A 212 -8.09 4.43 -6.77
N THR A 213 -7.30 5.43 -7.12
CA THR A 213 -7.37 6.18 -8.38
C THR A 213 -6.27 5.74 -9.36
N LYS A 214 -6.34 6.22 -10.61
CA LYS A 214 -5.23 6.12 -11.58
C LYS A 214 -3.91 6.64 -10.98
N GLY A 215 -3.95 7.78 -10.30
CA GLY A 215 -2.79 8.34 -9.64
C GLY A 215 -2.21 7.42 -8.55
N ALA A 216 -3.07 6.76 -7.76
CA ALA A 216 -2.64 5.78 -6.77
C ALA A 216 -1.91 4.59 -7.43
N ALA A 217 -2.45 4.07 -8.54
CA ALA A 217 -1.83 2.96 -9.26
C ALA A 217 -0.47 3.33 -9.88
N VAL A 218 -0.36 4.51 -10.49
CA VAL A 218 0.92 5.01 -11.07
C VAL A 218 1.93 5.28 -9.96
N ALA A 219 1.53 5.90 -8.85
CA ALA A 219 2.43 6.18 -7.73
C ALA A 219 2.96 4.89 -7.07
N LEU A 220 2.11 3.89 -6.88
CA LEU A 220 2.55 2.59 -6.37
C LEU A 220 3.46 1.88 -7.37
N LEU A 221 3.17 1.96 -8.68
CA LEU A 221 4.05 1.43 -9.72
C LEU A 221 5.44 2.09 -9.68
N MET A 222 5.52 3.42 -9.55
CA MET A 222 6.80 4.11 -9.36
C MET A 222 7.56 3.60 -8.13
N LYS A 223 6.86 3.37 -7.02
CA LYS A 223 7.47 2.81 -5.81
C LYS A 223 7.97 1.38 -6.03
N VAL A 224 7.21 0.54 -6.69
CA VAL A 224 7.61 -0.84 -7.06
C VAL A 224 8.84 -0.85 -7.97
N LEU A 225 8.89 0.04 -8.96
CA LEU A 225 10.05 0.20 -9.84
C LEU A 225 11.30 0.67 -9.08
N MET A 226 11.13 1.61 -8.13
CA MET A 226 12.20 2.10 -7.27
C MET A 226 12.83 0.98 -6.42
N TYR A 227 12.03 0.03 -5.92
CA TYR A 227 12.52 -1.11 -5.13
C TYR A 227 13.24 -2.17 -5.97
N GLN A 228 13.03 -2.20 -7.27
CA GLN A 228 13.74 -3.07 -8.21
C GLN A 228 15.04 -2.43 -8.74
N ALA A 229 15.10 -1.11 -8.73
CA ALA A 229 16.24 -0.36 -9.26
C ALA A 229 17.36 -0.26 -8.23
N LYS A 230 18.59 -0.52 -8.65
CA LYS A 230 19.77 -0.38 -7.78
C LYS A 230 20.28 1.07 -7.86
N PRO A 231 20.35 1.80 -6.74
CA PRO A 231 20.88 3.16 -6.73
C PRO A 231 22.34 3.23 -7.23
N GLY A 232 22.65 4.22 -8.04
CA GLY A 232 23.98 4.40 -8.63
C GLY A 232 24.27 3.50 -9.82
N VAL A 233 23.34 2.68 -10.25
CA VAL A 233 23.47 1.78 -11.41
C VAL A 233 22.39 2.14 -12.42
N PRO A 234 22.77 2.62 -13.62
CA PRO A 234 21.80 2.89 -14.69
C PRO A 234 20.96 1.65 -15.01
N SER A 235 19.65 1.80 -15.11
CA SER A 235 18.75 0.70 -15.40
C SER A 235 17.51 1.17 -16.14
N GLU A 236 16.83 0.23 -16.79
CA GLU A 236 15.53 0.49 -17.42
C GLU A 236 14.48 0.91 -16.39
N LYS A 237 14.52 0.35 -15.17
CA LYS A 237 13.58 0.69 -14.10
C LYS A 237 13.66 2.18 -13.72
N TRP A 238 14.86 2.79 -13.68
CA TRP A 238 15.02 4.22 -13.45
C TRP A 238 14.46 5.05 -14.61
N ARG A 239 14.70 4.66 -15.87
CA ARG A 239 14.16 5.35 -17.04
C ARG A 239 12.64 5.30 -17.07
N GLU A 240 12.09 4.15 -16.76
CA GLU A 240 10.66 3.95 -16.68
C GLU A 240 10.02 4.78 -15.56
N MET A 241 10.61 4.76 -14.39
CA MET A 241 10.16 5.58 -13.26
C MET A 241 10.24 7.08 -13.58
N LYS A 242 11.30 7.53 -14.27
CA LYS A 242 11.40 8.90 -14.80
C LYS A 242 10.23 9.20 -15.75
N ARG A 243 9.94 8.30 -16.69
CA ARG A 243 8.84 8.45 -17.66
C ARG A 243 7.48 8.55 -16.96
N MET A 244 7.24 7.75 -15.92
CA MET A 244 6.05 7.86 -15.08
C MET A 244 5.96 9.22 -14.37
N GLY A 245 7.10 9.73 -13.87
CA GLY A 245 7.17 11.05 -13.25
C GLY A 245 6.95 12.19 -14.24
N ASP A 246 7.47 12.09 -15.47
CA ASP A 246 7.20 13.03 -16.55
C ASP A 246 5.69 13.11 -16.86
N TYR A 247 5.02 11.97 -16.93
CA TYR A 247 3.57 11.89 -17.08
C TYR A 247 2.81 12.47 -15.86
N PHE A 248 3.15 12.05 -14.66
CA PHE A 248 2.41 12.38 -13.44
C PHE A 248 2.59 13.84 -13.02
N ILE A 249 3.81 14.36 -13.12
CA ILE A 249 4.21 15.63 -12.50
C ILE A 249 4.32 16.75 -13.53
N LYS A 250 4.90 16.47 -14.72
CA LYS A 250 5.05 17.46 -15.77
C LYS A 250 3.86 17.54 -16.72
N GLY A 251 3.01 16.50 -16.73
CA GLY A 251 1.87 16.40 -17.65
C GLY A 251 2.28 16.00 -19.07
N GLU A 252 3.43 15.37 -19.25
CA GLU A 252 3.82 14.83 -20.54
C GLU A 252 2.89 13.68 -20.92
N PRO A 253 2.28 13.68 -22.12
CA PRO A 253 1.35 12.64 -22.52
C PRO A 253 1.98 11.24 -22.46
N MET A 254 1.24 10.26 -21.96
CA MET A 254 1.60 8.85 -21.98
C MET A 254 0.50 8.06 -22.69
N THR A 255 0.88 7.15 -23.56
CA THR A 255 -0.08 6.32 -24.29
C THR A 255 -0.43 5.04 -23.53
N CYS A 256 -1.54 4.42 -23.92
CA CYS A 256 -1.97 3.12 -23.42
C CYS A 256 -0.90 2.04 -23.63
N GLY A 257 -0.30 2.01 -24.80
CA GLY A 257 0.77 1.07 -25.14
C GLY A 257 2.01 1.25 -24.28
N GLU A 258 2.42 2.49 -24.01
CA GLU A 258 3.53 2.78 -23.09
C GLU A 258 3.23 2.29 -21.66
N MET A 259 2.04 2.58 -21.14
CA MET A 259 1.65 2.15 -19.79
C MET A 259 1.67 0.63 -19.66
N LEU A 260 1.14 -0.09 -20.64
CA LEU A 260 1.07 -1.56 -20.64
C LEU A 260 2.36 -2.23 -21.09
N LYS A 261 3.36 -1.49 -21.56
CA LYS A 261 4.55 -2.04 -22.24
C LYS A 261 4.15 -2.94 -23.43
N TYR A 262 3.18 -2.49 -24.20
CA TYR A 262 2.70 -3.21 -25.36
C TYR A 262 3.80 -3.32 -26.43
N ASP A 263 4.13 -4.54 -26.82
CA ASP A 263 5.23 -4.82 -27.77
C ASP A 263 4.75 -5.26 -29.18
N GLY A 264 3.45 -5.18 -29.42
CA GLY A 264 2.83 -5.51 -30.69
C GLY A 264 2.70 -7.00 -31.00
N LYS A 265 3.08 -7.90 -30.09
CA LYS A 265 2.99 -9.36 -30.32
C LYS A 265 1.61 -9.93 -30.06
N GLU A 266 0.88 -9.38 -29.09
CA GLU A 266 -0.50 -9.74 -28.84
C GLU A 266 -1.43 -8.83 -29.65
N ASP A 267 -2.57 -9.37 -30.10
CA ASP A 267 -3.62 -8.57 -30.72
C ASP A 267 -4.17 -7.56 -29.68
N TRP A 268 -4.15 -6.27 -30.04
CA TRP A 268 -4.62 -5.19 -29.14
C TRP A 268 -6.07 -5.36 -28.74
N GLU A 269 -6.93 -5.81 -29.64
CA GLU A 269 -8.34 -6.04 -29.33
C GLU A 269 -8.51 -7.14 -28.27
N LYS A 270 -7.75 -8.24 -28.37
CA LYS A 270 -7.78 -9.33 -27.37
C LYS A 270 -7.24 -8.87 -26.03
N LEU A 271 -6.14 -8.08 -26.04
CA LEU A 271 -5.60 -7.48 -24.83
C LEU A 271 -6.64 -6.57 -24.18
N ARG A 272 -7.29 -5.74 -24.99
CA ARG A 272 -8.36 -4.83 -24.56
C ARG A 272 -9.56 -5.58 -24.00
N GLU A 273 -10.05 -6.61 -24.68
CA GLU A 273 -11.15 -7.45 -24.18
C GLU A 273 -10.86 -8.09 -22.82
N ARG A 274 -9.65 -8.61 -22.65
CA ARG A 274 -9.19 -9.17 -21.37
C ARG A 274 -9.10 -8.12 -20.25
N LEU A 275 -8.63 -6.91 -20.56
CA LEU A 275 -8.46 -5.84 -19.60
C LEU A 275 -9.77 -5.16 -19.22
N TRP A 276 -10.69 -5.03 -20.18
CA TRP A 276 -11.89 -4.23 -20.00
C TRP A 276 -13.17 -5.02 -19.94
N PHE A 277 -13.08 -6.35 -19.96
CA PHE A 277 -14.27 -7.16 -19.81
C PHE A 277 -15.44 -6.58 -20.62
N LYS A 278 -15.35 -6.64 -21.97
CA LYS A 278 -16.39 -6.14 -22.85
C LYS A 278 -17.54 -7.16 -22.88
N PRO A 279 -18.74 -6.81 -22.39
CA PRO A 279 -19.91 -7.64 -22.68
C PRO A 279 -20.09 -7.67 -24.20
N GLU A 280 -20.31 -8.83 -24.78
CA GLU A 280 -20.41 -9.08 -26.23
C GLU A 280 -21.41 -8.16 -26.99
N ARG A 281 -22.14 -7.30 -26.31
CA ARG A 281 -23.27 -6.51 -26.83
C ARG A 281 -23.21 -5.00 -26.58
N LEU A 282 -22.15 -4.46 -25.98
CA LEU A 282 -22.02 -3.02 -25.84
C LEU A 282 -21.40 -2.42 -27.11
N ASN A 283 -22.25 -2.03 -28.07
CA ASN A 283 -21.90 -1.01 -29.06
C ASN A 283 -21.78 0.34 -28.32
N THR A 284 -20.68 0.57 -27.64
CA THR A 284 -20.39 1.87 -27.04
C THR A 284 -19.68 2.73 -28.08
N PRO A 285 -20.28 3.85 -28.50
CA PRO A 285 -19.53 4.88 -29.20
C PRO A 285 -18.49 5.45 -28.22
N GLY A 286 -17.20 5.32 -28.54
CA GLY A 286 -16.13 5.98 -27.83
C GLY A 286 -15.61 5.26 -26.59
N ASP A 287 -15.15 4.01 -26.72
CA ASP A 287 -14.17 3.47 -25.76
C ASP A 287 -12.92 4.37 -25.83
N PRO A 288 -12.53 5.05 -24.74
CA PRO A 288 -11.44 6.03 -24.78
C PRO A 288 -10.07 5.42 -25.14
N TYR A 289 -9.94 4.12 -25.22
CA TYR A 289 -8.66 3.43 -25.41
C TYR A 289 -8.67 2.50 -26.62
N GLU A 290 -9.04 3.03 -27.78
CA GLU A 290 -9.23 2.23 -29.01
C GLU A 290 -7.92 1.64 -29.54
N THR A 291 -6.80 2.32 -29.38
CA THR A 291 -5.50 1.90 -29.92
C THR A 291 -4.37 2.03 -28.87
N PRO A 292 -3.22 1.36 -29.10
CA PRO A 292 -2.04 1.54 -28.24
C PRO A 292 -1.55 2.99 -28.17
N GLU A 293 -1.77 3.80 -29.20
CA GLU A 293 -1.36 5.21 -29.30
C GLU A 293 -2.30 6.15 -28.57
N THR A 294 -3.49 5.69 -28.14
CA THR A 294 -4.45 6.51 -27.42
C THR A 294 -3.81 7.06 -26.12
N PRO A 295 -3.82 8.38 -25.91
CA PRO A 295 -3.26 8.96 -24.70
C PRO A 295 -4.12 8.65 -23.47
N LEU A 296 -3.45 8.44 -22.33
CA LEU A 296 -4.10 8.34 -21.03
C LEU A 296 -4.56 9.70 -20.55
N ASP A 297 -5.62 9.72 -19.72
CA ASP A 297 -6.05 10.93 -19.02
C ASP A 297 -4.91 11.51 -18.20
N ALA A 298 -4.73 12.82 -18.28
CA ALA A 298 -3.66 13.52 -17.59
C ALA A 298 -3.83 13.44 -16.06
N LEU A 299 -2.74 13.21 -15.36
CA LEU A 299 -2.65 13.30 -13.90
C LEU A 299 -2.16 14.67 -13.42
N TYR A 300 -1.63 15.47 -14.34
CA TYR A 300 -1.13 16.80 -14.05
C TYR A 300 -2.24 17.68 -13.42
N ASN A 301 -1.92 18.37 -12.35
CA ASN A 301 -2.85 19.22 -11.56
C ASN A 301 -3.94 18.49 -10.74
N VAL A 302 -4.04 17.17 -10.79
CA VAL A 302 -4.91 16.44 -9.85
C VAL A 302 -4.37 16.55 -8.42
N TYR A 303 -3.05 16.44 -8.28
CA TYR A 303 -2.36 16.48 -6.99
C TYR A 303 -1.49 17.72 -6.83
N SER A 304 -1.29 18.15 -5.59
CA SER A 304 -0.52 19.35 -5.26
C SER A 304 0.33 19.13 -4.00
N LEU A 305 1.46 19.84 -3.93
CA LEU A 305 2.22 19.96 -2.69
C LEU A 305 1.65 21.00 -1.71
N SER A 306 0.61 21.74 -2.09
CA SER A 306 0.01 22.77 -1.23
C SER A 306 -0.66 22.16 -0.01
N TYR A 307 -0.61 22.84 1.13
CA TYR A 307 -1.37 22.52 2.32
C TYR A 307 -2.80 23.05 2.18
N THR A 308 -3.56 22.37 1.34
CA THR A 308 -4.95 22.73 1.02
C THR A 308 -5.85 21.52 1.22
N ASP A 309 -7.13 21.76 1.46
CA ASP A 309 -8.15 20.72 1.45
C ASP A 309 -8.35 20.10 0.05
N TYR A 310 -9.33 19.22 -0.06
CA TYR A 310 -9.71 18.60 -1.34
C TYR A 310 -10.10 19.63 -2.41
N TYR A 311 -10.75 20.73 -2.02
CA TYR A 311 -11.22 21.78 -2.93
C TYR A 311 -10.16 22.84 -3.21
N GLY A 312 -9.01 22.81 -2.53
CA GLY A 312 -7.90 23.75 -2.73
C GLY A 312 -7.92 24.95 -1.79
N ALA A 313 -8.79 24.98 -0.78
CA ALA A 313 -8.75 26.01 0.26
C ALA A 313 -7.59 25.76 1.23
N PRO A 314 -6.91 26.81 1.73
CA PRO A 314 -5.79 26.64 2.66
C PRO A 314 -6.23 25.98 3.97
N LEU A 315 -5.53 24.91 4.36
CA LEU A 315 -5.73 24.26 5.66
C LEU A 315 -5.36 25.23 6.78
N HIS A 316 -6.14 25.24 7.85
CA HIS A 316 -5.90 26.05 9.05
C HIS A 316 -5.55 27.51 8.72
N ASN A 317 -6.26 28.13 7.76
CA ASN A 317 -6.02 29.50 7.29
C ASN A 317 -4.58 29.76 6.79
N GLY A 318 -3.82 28.73 6.44
CA GLY A 318 -2.46 28.83 5.92
C GLY A 318 -1.40 29.15 6.97
N ASP A 319 -1.69 29.01 8.24
CA ASP A 319 -0.71 29.23 9.32
C ASP A 319 0.27 28.05 9.50
N LYS A 320 1.14 28.16 10.52
CA LYS A 320 2.15 27.12 10.81
C LYS A 320 1.58 25.72 11.07
N TRP A 321 0.32 25.62 11.49
CA TRP A 321 -0.33 24.35 11.77
C TRP A 321 -0.88 23.66 10.53
N ALA A 322 -0.95 24.32 9.37
CA ALA A 322 -1.39 23.73 8.12
C ALA A 322 -0.65 22.42 7.78
N TYR A 323 0.65 22.32 8.16
CA TYR A 323 1.42 21.10 8.01
C TYR A 323 0.86 19.94 8.85
N VAL A 324 0.40 20.20 10.06
CA VAL A 324 -0.18 19.19 10.96
C VAL A 324 -1.61 18.85 10.53
N TYR A 325 -2.40 19.87 10.19
CA TYR A 325 -3.80 19.70 9.80
C TYR A 325 -4.01 18.98 8.46
N GLN A 326 -2.99 18.80 7.63
CA GLN A 326 -3.11 17.93 6.46
C GLN A 326 -3.40 16.46 6.81
N TRP A 327 -3.25 16.05 8.08
CA TRP A 327 -3.31 14.66 8.49
C TRP A 327 -4.69 14.23 9.02
N TYR A 328 -5.64 15.12 9.18
CA TYR A 328 -6.97 14.81 9.71
C TYR A 328 -8.02 15.87 9.34
N GLY A 329 -9.29 15.50 9.50
CA GLY A 329 -10.42 16.38 9.23
C GLY A 329 -10.40 16.96 7.82
N ASP A 330 -10.39 18.29 7.69
CA ASP A 330 -10.39 18.98 6.39
C ASP A 330 -9.15 18.65 5.52
N GLY A 331 -8.09 18.11 6.14
CA GLY A 331 -6.89 17.66 5.43
C GLY A 331 -7.02 16.27 4.84
N GLU A 332 -8.00 15.46 5.23
CA GLU A 332 -8.23 14.15 4.65
C GLU A 332 -8.64 14.28 3.19
N PHE A 333 -8.14 13.36 2.35
CA PHE A 333 -8.30 13.41 0.89
C PHE A 333 -7.81 14.72 0.25
N CYS A 334 -6.99 15.52 0.95
CA CYS A 334 -6.42 16.73 0.38
C CYS A 334 -5.63 16.42 -0.90
N ARG A 335 -5.35 17.44 -1.71
CA ARG A 335 -4.60 17.28 -2.98
C ARG A 335 -3.16 16.79 -2.78
N GLY A 336 -2.64 16.80 -1.56
CA GLY A 336 -1.39 16.19 -1.18
C GLY A 336 -1.48 14.68 -0.94
N SER A 337 -2.68 14.12 -0.82
CA SER A 337 -2.92 12.69 -0.61
C SER A 337 -3.18 11.98 -1.92
N VAL A 338 -2.50 10.85 -2.14
CA VAL A 338 -2.64 10.02 -3.35
C VAL A 338 -3.44 8.77 -3.05
N PHE A 339 -3.21 8.17 -1.87
CA PHE A 339 -3.96 7.02 -1.42
C PHE A 339 -4.01 6.96 0.12
N GLU A 340 -5.21 6.76 0.65
CA GLU A 340 -5.48 6.67 2.09
C GLU A 340 -6.24 5.38 2.43
N ALA A 341 -5.95 4.82 3.61
CA ALA A 341 -6.88 3.91 4.28
C ALA A 341 -7.90 4.75 5.03
N VAL A 342 -9.17 4.52 4.75
CA VAL A 342 -10.29 5.28 5.30
C VAL A 342 -10.75 4.63 6.59
N PHE A 343 -10.92 5.43 7.64
CA PHE A 343 -11.46 5.00 8.93
C PHE A 343 -12.72 5.77 9.26
N LYS A 344 -13.53 5.23 10.14
CA LYS A 344 -14.76 5.86 10.61
C LYS A 344 -14.91 5.61 12.10
N GLU A 345 -15.21 6.67 12.87
CA GLU A 345 -15.61 6.56 14.25
C GLU A 345 -16.98 5.86 14.36
N SER A 346 -17.10 4.86 15.24
CA SER A 346 -18.38 4.24 15.53
C SER A 346 -19.11 5.01 16.61
N ALA A 347 -20.34 5.49 16.30
CA ALA A 347 -21.10 6.32 17.21
C ALA A 347 -21.55 5.64 18.51
N ASP A 348 -21.45 4.32 18.60
CA ASP A 348 -21.94 3.51 19.72
C ASP A 348 -20.82 2.89 20.57
N GLY A 349 -19.55 3.15 20.24
CA GLY A 349 -18.40 2.64 20.98
C GLY A 349 -18.31 1.13 21.02
N THR A 350 -19.14 0.46 20.25
CA THR A 350 -19.14 -1.00 20.24
C THR A 350 -17.91 -1.53 19.54
N GLY A 351 -16.89 -0.72 19.22
CA GLY A 351 -15.59 -1.21 18.74
C GLY A 351 -15.51 -2.69 18.40
N GLY A 352 -16.68 -3.30 18.29
CA GLY A 352 -16.92 -4.67 17.88
C GLY A 352 -16.27 -4.91 16.56
N ASP A 353 -16.17 -6.05 16.06
CA ASP A 353 -15.53 -6.58 14.84
C ASP A 353 -15.23 -5.61 13.68
N THR A 354 -15.68 -4.38 13.78
CA THR A 354 -15.40 -3.19 12.99
C THR A 354 -14.47 -2.27 13.77
N ASN A 355 -13.27 -2.70 14.09
CA ASN A 355 -12.23 -1.80 14.57
C ASN A 355 -11.82 -0.84 13.44
N GLU A 356 -12.83 -0.20 12.87
CA GLU A 356 -12.71 0.80 11.82
C GLU A 356 -12.00 2.05 12.32
N GLY A 357 -11.81 2.15 13.64
CA GLY A 357 -11.19 3.25 14.32
C GLY A 357 -9.86 2.96 14.98
N ALA A 358 -9.19 1.86 14.69
CA ALA A 358 -7.83 1.63 15.19
C ALA A 358 -6.82 2.60 14.58
N GLY A 359 -7.16 3.86 14.58
CA GLY A 359 -6.21 4.93 14.45
C GLY A 359 -5.18 4.76 15.56
N ILE A 360 -3.93 4.56 15.19
CA ILE A 360 -2.84 4.44 16.12
C ILE A 360 -2.76 5.76 16.89
N GLU A 361 -3.37 5.81 18.05
CA GLU A 361 -3.26 6.94 18.97
C GLU A 361 -1.86 6.94 19.57
N PHE A 362 -0.94 7.62 18.93
CA PHE A 362 0.41 7.80 19.46
C PHE A 362 0.48 8.90 20.52
N PHE A 363 -0.60 9.63 20.75
CA PHE A 363 -0.62 10.84 21.57
C PHE A 363 -1.55 10.77 22.80
N ASP A 364 -2.03 9.61 23.16
CA ASP A 364 -2.73 9.52 24.44
C ASP A 364 -1.72 9.51 25.58
N VAL A 365 -1.98 10.33 26.62
CA VAL A 365 -1.09 10.64 27.75
C VAL A 365 -0.64 9.40 28.56
N GLY A 366 -1.14 8.22 28.23
CA GLY A 366 -0.79 6.94 28.86
C GLY A 366 -0.15 5.88 27.95
N THR A 367 -0.22 6.00 26.61
CA THR A 367 0.11 4.91 25.69
C THR A 367 0.94 5.33 24.49
N VAL A 368 1.95 6.19 24.67
CA VAL A 368 2.87 6.52 23.56
C VAL A 368 3.58 5.25 23.10
N LYS A 369 3.19 4.73 21.93
CA LYS A 369 3.75 3.49 21.37
C LYS A 369 5.07 3.71 20.65
N MET A 370 5.41 4.95 20.25
CA MET A 370 6.65 5.28 19.54
C MET A 370 7.29 6.58 20.04
N TYR A 371 8.62 6.58 20.11
CA TYR A 371 9.43 7.75 20.39
C TYR A 371 10.40 8.01 19.23
N ALA A 372 10.62 9.28 18.89
CA ALA A 372 11.70 9.63 18.00
C ALA A 372 13.06 9.28 18.60
N THR A 373 14.00 8.89 17.78
CA THR A 373 15.38 8.77 18.20
C THR A 373 15.96 10.15 18.48
N SER A 374 16.12 10.47 19.78
CA SER A 374 16.82 11.69 20.16
C SER A 374 18.22 11.72 19.52
N GLY A 375 18.59 12.72 18.86
CA GLY A 375 19.92 12.92 18.31
C GLY A 375 20.06 12.62 16.82
N ILE A 376 19.79 11.43 16.30
CA ILE A 376 20.02 11.15 14.87
C ILE A 376 18.96 11.81 13.99
N LEU A 377 17.68 11.52 14.22
CA LEU A 377 16.60 12.13 13.43
C LEU A 377 16.50 13.64 13.73
N ALA A 378 16.58 14.05 15.00
CA ALA A 378 16.50 15.45 15.39
C ALA A 378 17.63 16.31 14.80
N SER A 379 18.85 15.77 14.69
CA SER A 379 19.99 16.49 14.12
C SER A 379 19.85 16.75 12.63
N LEU A 380 19.10 15.89 11.90
CA LEU A 380 18.87 16.08 10.47
C LEU A 380 18.05 17.35 10.17
N PHE A 381 17.11 17.68 11.04
CA PHE A 381 16.24 18.84 10.83
C PHE A 381 16.96 20.18 11.02
N GLY A 382 17.98 20.24 11.90
CA GLY A 382 18.66 21.50 12.18
C GLY A 382 17.68 22.61 12.58
N THR A 383 17.52 23.62 11.71
CA THR A 383 16.56 24.72 11.86
C THR A 383 15.27 24.52 11.05
N ASP A 384 15.07 23.38 10.43
CA ASP A 384 13.87 23.07 9.66
C ASP A 384 12.64 23.03 10.57
N ILE A 385 11.61 23.80 10.22
CA ILE A 385 10.39 23.94 11.05
C ILE A 385 9.68 22.62 11.27
N ARG A 386 9.82 21.66 10.39
CA ARG A 386 9.24 20.32 10.56
C ARG A 386 9.70 19.63 11.84
N LYS A 387 10.87 20.05 12.38
CA LYS A 387 11.34 19.58 13.67
C LYS A 387 10.31 19.78 14.77
N ASP A 388 9.66 20.94 14.81
CA ASP A 388 8.69 21.29 15.83
C ASP A 388 7.41 20.47 15.74
N PHE A 389 7.12 19.90 14.57
CA PHE A 389 5.92 19.08 14.33
C PHE A 389 6.22 17.57 14.34
N LEU A 390 7.38 17.16 13.85
CA LEU A 390 7.73 15.74 13.73
C LEU A 390 8.47 15.20 14.93
N ILE A 391 9.15 16.07 15.68
CA ILE A 391 9.94 15.73 16.87
C ILE A 391 9.52 16.65 18.00
N HIS A 392 8.23 16.61 18.32
CA HIS A 392 7.69 17.45 19.38
C HIS A 392 8.12 16.92 20.76
N HIS A 393 8.85 17.74 21.50
CA HIS A 393 9.34 17.41 22.84
C HIS A 393 8.52 18.09 23.93
N GLN A 394 8.27 19.37 23.75
CA GLN A 394 7.43 20.18 24.63
C GLN A 394 6.91 21.39 23.86
N GLY A 395 5.84 21.96 24.31
CA GLY A 395 5.25 23.18 23.75
C GLY A 395 3.75 23.03 23.53
N ASN A 396 3.19 23.99 22.79
CA ASN A 396 1.77 23.98 22.52
C ASN A 396 1.43 22.99 21.42
N THR A 397 0.37 22.23 21.62
CA THR A 397 -0.30 21.51 20.55
C THR A 397 -1.14 22.47 19.71
N PRO A 398 -1.70 22.02 18.55
CA PRO A 398 -2.63 22.84 17.78
C PRO A 398 -3.84 23.36 18.59
N ASP A 399 -4.26 22.62 19.63
CA ASP A 399 -5.37 23.00 20.51
C ASP A 399 -4.97 23.94 21.66
N GLY A 400 -3.71 24.39 21.67
CA GLY A 400 -3.18 25.25 22.73
C GLY A 400 -2.79 24.52 24.01
N ASP A 401 -2.90 23.18 24.07
CA ASP A 401 -2.41 22.42 25.22
C ASP A 401 -0.88 22.47 25.29
N ILE A 402 -0.37 22.49 26.52
CA ILE A 402 1.05 22.33 26.77
C ILE A 402 1.34 20.85 26.98
N TRP A 403 2.05 20.24 26.03
CA TRP A 403 2.58 18.90 26.21
C TRP A 403 4.02 18.96 26.73
N GLN A 404 4.28 18.19 27.77
CA GLN A 404 5.63 18.04 28.32
C GLN A 404 6.01 16.57 28.27
N GLY A 405 6.79 16.18 27.26
CA GLY A 405 7.47 14.89 27.26
C GLY A 405 8.58 14.87 28.29
N GLY A 406 8.73 13.79 29.03
CA GLY A 406 9.91 13.60 29.89
C GLY A 406 11.20 13.66 29.03
N GLU A 407 12.34 13.86 29.69
CA GLU A 407 13.64 13.97 29.02
C GLU A 407 13.88 12.82 28.02
N GLY A 408 14.23 13.17 26.77
CA GLY A 408 14.46 12.21 25.71
C GLY A 408 13.21 11.62 25.04
N ARG A 409 12.01 12.09 25.37
CA ARG A 409 10.75 11.64 24.76
C ARG A 409 10.27 12.65 23.72
N TYR A 410 10.28 12.24 22.47
CA TYR A 410 9.77 13.02 21.34
C TYR A 410 8.62 12.28 20.68
N VAL A 411 7.60 13.01 20.28
CA VAL A 411 6.42 12.48 19.58
C VAL A 411 6.21 13.18 18.25
N SER A 412 5.53 12.54 17.34
CA SER A 412 5.19 13.14 16.05
C SER A 412 3.77 13.67 16.06
N LEU A 413 3.60 14.96 15.75
CA LEU A 413 2.28 15.55 15.58
C LEU A 413 1.56 15.08 14.31
N LYS A 414 2.23 14.32 13.43
CA LYS A 414 1.54 13.62 12.34
C LYS A 414 0.43 12.70 12.83
N TRP A 415 0.55 12.21 14.07
CA TRP A 415 -0.38 11.29 14.70
C TRP A 415 -1.21 11.96 15.82
N TYR A 416 -1.15 13.28 15.90
CA TYR A 416 -1.95 14.05 16.84
C TYR A 416 -3.39 14.15 16.36
N THR A 417 -4.35 13.85 17.23
CA THR A 417 -5.77 14.09 17.00
C THR A 417 -6.22 15.28 17.84
N PRO A 418 -6.77 16.37 17.25
CA PRO A 418 -7.26 17.51 18.00
C PRO A 418 -8.36 17.11 18.98
N LYS A 419 -8.49 17.86 20.07
CA LYS A 419 -9.51 17.59 21.10
C LYS A 419 -10.93 17.53 20.53
N LYS A 420 -11.24 18.41 19.57
CA LYS A 420 -12.56 18.46 18.94
C LYS A 420 -12.87 17.20 18.11
N ASP A 421 -11.84 16.51 17.64
CA ASP A 421 -11.91 15.35 16.76
C ASP A 421 -11.51 14.05 17.51
N LYS A 422 -11.30 14.13 18.82
CA LYS A 422 -11.03 12.94 19.64
C LYS A 422 -12.28 12.07 19.72
N PRO A 423 -12.15 10.76 19.46
CA PRO A 423 -13.26 9.85 19.59
C PRO A 423 -13.78 9.80 21.02
N GLN A 424 -15.08 9.56 21.16
CA GLN A 424 -15.72 9.36 22.46
C GLN A 424 -15.13 8.14 23.21
N TYR A 425 -14.72 7.13 22.46
CA TYR A 425 -14.17 5.88 22.99
C TYR A 425 -12.71 5.71 22.55
N ALA A 426 -11.86 5.37 23.50
CA ALA A 426 -10.45 5.12 23.21
C ALA A 426 -10.27 3.99 22.17
N GLY A 427 -9.47 4.23 21.15
CA GLY A 427 -9.22 3.28 20.08
C GLY A 427 -10.23 3.33 18.91
N ASP A 428 -11.24 4.20 18.97
CA ASP A 428 -12.24 4.37 17.91
C ASP A 428 -12.00 5.68 17.14
N ASN A 429 -10.83 5.83 16.54
CA ASN A 429 -10.42 7.06 15.87
C ASN A 429 -10.71 6.98 14.38
N GLY A 430 -11.63 7.85 13.88
CA GLY A 430 -12.02 7.93 12.47
C GLY A 430 -10.97 8.54 11.53
N ARG A 431 -9.77 8.80 11.99
CA ARG A 431 -8.72 9.46 11.23
C ARG A 431 -8.12 8.55 10.16
N ASN A 432 -8.11 9.01 8.92
CA ASN A 432 -7.52 8.28 7.79
C ASN A 432 -6.00 8.15 7.91
N ARG A 433 -5.49 7.00 7.47
CA ARG A 433 -4.06 6.78 7.33
C ARG A 433 -3.62 7.02 5.89
N ARG A 434 -2.72 7.98 5.67
CA ARG A 434 -2.09 8.17 4.36
C ARG A 434 -1.08 7.09 4.09
N ILE A 435 -1.25 6.43 2.95
CA ILE A 435 -0.37 5.34 2.49
C ILE A 435 0.61 5.86 1.43
N ILE A 436 0.13 6.73 0.53
CA ILE A 436 0.96 7.39 -0.48
C ILE A 436 0.60 8.87 -0.52
N ARG A 437 1.61 9.72 -0.35
CA ARG A 437 1.47 11.17 -0.51
C ARG A 437 2.13 11.67 -1.79
N PHE A 438 1.63 12.78 -2.32
CA PHE A 438 2.19 13.37 -3.55
C PHE A 438 3.64 13.82 -3.38
N VAL A 439 4.04 14.27 -2.20
CA VAL A 439 5.44 14.61 -1.90
C VAL A 439 6.36 13.38 -2.06
N GLU A 440 5.90 12.18 -1.71
CA GLU A 440 6.65 10.95 -1.95
C GLU A 440 6.84 10.70 -3.45
N VAL A 441 5.79 10.94 -4.26
CA VAL A 441 5.87 10.82 -5.73
C VAL A 441 6.90 11.79 -6.30
N VAL A 442 6.92 13.05 -5.82
CA VAL A 442 7.90 14.05 -6.24
C VAL A 442 9.32 13.64 -5.85
N LEU A 443 9.54 13.10 -4.66
CA LEU A 443 10.85 12.62 -4.21
C LEU A 443 11.32 11.37 -4.97
N MET A 444 10.41 10.44 -5.29
CA MET A 444 10.70 9.30 -6.17
C MET A 444 11.12 9.77 -7.57
N TYR A 445 10.41 10.76 -8.10
CA TYR A 445 10.76 11.34 -9.40
C TYR A 445 12.12 12.05 -9.37
N ALA A 446 12.42 12.82 -8.31
CA ALA A 446 13.73 13.43 -8.11
C ALA A 446 14.87 12.39 -8.11
N GLU A 447 14.65 11.24 -7.42
CA GLU A 447 15.61 10.14 -7.40
C GLU A 447 15.79 9.55 -8.81
N ALA A 448 14.71 9.27 -9.54
CA ALA A 448 14.78 8.75 -10.91
C ALA A 448 15.49 9.71 -11.88
N LEU A 449 15.22 11.02 -11.80
CA LEU A 449 15.91 12.03 -12.59
C LEU A 449 17.42 12.00 -12.33
N ASN A 450 17.84 11.99 -11.05
CA ASN A 450 19.25 11.91 -10.69
C ASN A 450 19.92 10.64 -11.22
N GLU A 451 19.27 9.48 -11.06
CA GLU A 451 19.79 8.20 -11.54
C GLU A 451 19.82 8.06 -13.06
N CYS A 452 19.00 8.86 -13.78
CA CYS A 452 19.02 9.00 -15.23
C CYS A 452 19.97 10.08 -15.75
N GLY A 453 20.71 10.78 -14.88
CA GLY A 453 21.68 11.79 -15.26
C GLY A 453 21.12 13.22 -15.39
N ASP A 454 19.86 13.43 -15.06
CA ASP A 454 19.18 14.74 -15.13
C ASP A 454 19.21 15.45 -13.77
N ARG A 455 20.41 15.90 -13.36
CA ARG A 455 20.65 16.51 -12.05
C ARG A 455 19.92 17.84 -11.84
N GLU A 456 19.78 18.62 -12.87
CA GLU A 456 19.14 19.94 -12.79
C GLU A 456 17.66 19.79 -12.41
N ASN A 457 16.94 18.95 -13.14
CA ASN A 457 15.55 18.67 -12.85
C ASN A 457 15.39 17.91 -11.53
N ALA A 458 16.31 17.00 -11.18
CA ALA A 458 16.31 16.32 -9.88
C ALA A 458 16.41 17.30 -8.72
N LEU A 459 17.35 18.26 -8.80
CA LEU A 459 17.50 19.32 -7.80
C LEU A 459 16.26 20.24 -7.75
N ALA A 460 15.67 20.55 -8.90
CA ALA A 460 14.45 21.35 -8.97
C ALA A 460 13.29 20.67 -8.23
N GLN A 461 13.08 19.35 -8.43
CA GLN A 461 12.02 18.61 -7.72
C GLN A 461 12.31 18.50 -6.21
N LEU A 462 13.56 18.24 -5.82
CA LEU A 462 13.96 18.21 -4.42
C LEU A 462 13.68 19.56 -3.75
N ASN A 463 14.07 20.67 -4.41
CA ASN A 463 13.83 22.02 -3.91
C ASN A 463 12.36 22.41 -3.91
N ARG A 464 11.54 21.84 -4.78
CA ARG A 464 10.08 22.02 -4.76
C ARG A 464 9.48 21.49 -3.46
N CYS A 465 9.93 20.33 -2.96
CA CYS A 465 9.51 19.80 -1.66
C CYS A 465 9.94 20.73 -0.51
N LYS A 466 11.19 21.22 -0.56
CA LYS A 466 11.72 22.13 0.44
C LYS A 466 11.02 23.49 0.45
N ALA A 467 10.72 24.03 -0.73
CA ALA A 467 10.01 25.30 -0.90
C ALA A 467 8.58 25.23 -0.35
N GLN A 468 7.90 24.08 -0.47
CA GLN A 468 6.59 23.89 0.15
C GLN A 468 6.65 24.12 1.67
N VAL A 469 7.63 23.52 2.35
CA VAL A 469 7.81 23.71 3.79
C VAL A 469 8.06 25.19 4.12
N ASN A 470 8.76 25.92 3.24
CA ASN A 470 9.00 27.36 3.39
C ASN A 470 7.74 28.23 3.29
N THR A 471 6.64 27.74 2.75
CA THR A 471 5.37 28.48 2.77
C THR A 471 4.84 28.69 4.19
N ILE A 472 5.24 27.82 5.14
CA ILE A 472 4.87 27.93 6.56
C ILE A 472 5.81 28.91 7.28
N ASN A 473 7.10 28.79 7.02
CA ASN A 473 8.15 29.62 7.62
C ASN A 473 9.36 29.64 6.67
N ASN A 474 9.76 30.82 6.23
CA ASN A 474 10.88 30.99 5.30
C ASN A 474 12.26 30.76 5.95
N SER A 475 12.38 29.71 6.76
CA SER A 475 13.61 29.38 7.52
C SER A 475 14.51 28.35 6.83
N ASN A 476 14.01 27.62 5.83
CA ASN A 476 14.74 26.53 5.21
C ASN A 476 15.55 27.00 4.00
N LYS A 477 16.85 26.75 4.00
CA LYS A 477 17.67 26.95 2.83
C LYS A 477 17.40 25.86 1.79
N LEU A 478 17.26 26.27 0.52
CA LEU A 478 17.19 25.35 -0.59
C LEU A 478 18.52 24.61 -0.77
N TYR A 479 18.46 23.41 -1.31
CA TYR A 479 19.65 22.65 -1.64
C TYR A 479 20.40 23.31 -2.80
N ALA A 480 21.73 23.35 -2.70
CA ALA A 480 22.61 23.83 -3.75
C ALA A 480 22.92 22.70 -4.75
N ALA A 481 23.50 23.07 -5.90
CA ALA A 481 23.96 22.09 -6.88
C ALA A 481 25.11 21.23 -6.33
N GLY A 482 25.12 19.94 -6.69
CA GLY A 482 26.15 18.99 -6.27
C GLY A 482 26.32 17.84 -7.26
N GLY A 483 27.24 16.91 -6.99
CA GLY A 483 27.42 15.70 -7.78
C GLY A 483 26.26 14.70 -7.61
N TYR A 484 26.18 13.70 -8.47
CA TYR A 484 25.10 12.67 -8.44
C TYR A 484 24.98 11.95 -7.09
N GLY A 485 26.10 11.54 -6.50
CA GLY A 485 26.11 10.87 -5.20
C GLY A 485 25.64 11.81 -4.09
N TRP A 486 26.13 13.03 -4.07
CA TRP A 486 25.69 14.04 -3.11
C TRP A 486 24.18 14.33 -3.23
N LEU A 487 23.69 14.54 -4.46
CA LEU A 487 22.26 14.82 -4.68
C LEU A 487 21.37 13.63 -4.28
N ARG A 488 21.80 12.39 -4.56
CA ARG A 488 21.14 11.19 -4.06
C ARG A 488 21.02 11.19 -2.54
N ASP A 489 22.11 11.50 -1.84
CA ASP A 489 22.12 11.56 -0.38
C ASP A 489 21.17 12.65 0.14
N GLN A 490 21.09 13.81 -0.53
CA GLN A 490 20.15 14.86 -0.16
C GLN A 490 18.70 14.44 -0.40
N ILE A 491 18.39 13.75 -1.50
CA ILE A 491 17.05 13.22 -1.79
C ILE A 491 16.67 12.18 -0.71
N TRP A 492 17.56 11.27 -0.34
CA TRP A 492 17.32 10.28 0.70
C TRP A 492 17.15 10.90 2.09
N GLN A 493 17.91 11.95 2.37
CA GLN A 493 17.77 12.72 3.61
C GLN A 493 16.42 13.43 3.66
N GLU A 494 16.00 14.09 2.59
CA GLU A 494 14.71 14.77 2.50
C GLU A 494 13.55 13.76 2.62
N ARG A 495 13.64 12.60 1.93
CA ARG A 495 12.68 11.50 2.11
C ARG A 495 12.58 11.08 3.58
N ARG A 496 13.72 10.88 4.25
CA ARG A 496 13.71 10.50 5.67
C ARG A 496 13.04 11.55 6.54
N MET A 497 13.32 12.83 6.31
CA MET A 497 12.74 13.93 7.08
C MET A 497 11.25 14.08 6.82
N GLU A 498 10.85 14.07 5.55
CA GLU A 498 9.46 14.28 5.14
C GLU A 498 8.55 13.09 5.46
N LEU A 499 9.04 11.87 5.24
CA LEU A 499 8.26 10.63 5.42
C LEU A 499 8.52 9.94 6.77
N ALA A 500 9.22 10.60 7.72
CA ALA A 500 9.38 10.08 9.07
C ALA A 500 8.02 9.76 9.69
N TYR A 501 7.92 8.61 10.35
CA TYR A 501 6.69 8.07 10.96
C TYR A 501 5.57 7.66 9.98
N GLU A 502 5.89 7.49 8.68
CA GLU A 502 4.96 6.98 7.67
C GLU A 502 5.23 5.50 7.31
N TRP A 503 6.07 4.84 8.10
CA TRP A 503 6.25 3.39 8.19
C TRP A 503 6.97 2.71 7.04
N ASP A 504 7.89 3.41 6.38
CA ASP A 504 8.71 2.85 5.29
C ASP A 504 10.23 2.90 5.56
N ARG A 505 10.66 3.46 6.70
CA ARG A 505 12.08 3.74 6.96
C ARG A 505 12.99 2.52 6.84
N PHE A 506 12.62 1.37 7.42
CA PHE A 506 13.42 0.15 7.33
C PHE A 506 13.58 -0.30 5.87
N PHE A 507 12.48 -0.35 5.14
CA PHE A 507 12.50 -0.76 3.74
C PHE A 507 13.27 0.21 2.85
N ASP A 508 13.23 1.51 3.15
CA ASP A 508 14.05 2.53 2.43
C ASP A 508 15.55 2.27 2.62
N ILE A 509 16.04 2.02 3.85
CA ILE A 509 17.47 1.74 4.06
C ILE A 509 17.89 0.39 3.48
N VAL A 510 17.00 -0.58 3.41
CA VAL A 510 17.24 -1.87 2.74
C VAL A 510 17.41 -1.69 1.23
N ARG A 511 16.45 -1.03 0.55
CA ARG A 511 16.56 -0.79 -0.91
C ARG A 511 17.75 0.07 -1.29
N GLN A 512 18.16 1.00 -0.40
CA GLN A 512 19.36 1.83 -0.56
C GLN A 512 20.66 1.04 -0.37
N GLY A 513 20.59 -0.22 0.11
CA GLY A 513 21.75 -1.05 0.41
C GLY A 513 22.53 -0.60 1.66
N ARG A 514 21.92 0.22 2.53
CA ARG A 514 22.55 0.87 3.69
C ARG A 514 22.11 0.32 5.04
N ALA A 515 21.22 -0.69 5.07
CA ALA A 515 20.62 -1.16 6.31
C ALA A 515 21.65 -1.53 7.38
N ALA A 516 22.66 -2.33 7.04
CA ALA A 516 23.71 -2.72 8.00
C ALA A 516 24.50 -1.51 8.54
N GLU A 517 24.92 -0.60 7.65
CA GLU A 517 25.65 0.62 8.03
C GLU A 517 24.83 1.48 9.00
N VAL A 518 23.59 1.77 8.63
CA VAL A 518 22.68 2.66 9.38
C VAL A 518 22.32 2.04 10.73
N LEU A 519 21.94 0.76 10.76
CA LEU A 519 21.50 0.09 11.98
C LEU A 519 22.66 -0.18 12.93
N HIS A 520 23.84 -0.53 12.45
CA HIS A 520 25.02 -0.66 13.30
C HIS A 520 25.45 0.70 13.87
N ALA A 521 25.41 1.78 13.08
CA ALA A 521 25.69 3.12 13.60
C ALA A 521 24.67 3.54 14.68
N PHE A 522 23.40 3.21 14.46
CA PHE A 522 22.33 3.45 15.42
C PHE A 522 22.54 2.68 16.73
N GLY A 523 22.97 1.40 16.66
CA GLY A 523 23.11 0.52 17.82
C GLY A 523 24.34 0.79 18.71
N ARG A 524 25.40 1.41 18.15
CA ARG A 524 26.69 1.57 18.87
C ARG A 524 26.58 2.30 20.22
N ASN A 525 25.66 3.24 20.35
CA ASN A 525 25.52 4.10 21.51
C ASN A 525 24.23 3.78 22.29
N ARG A 526 23.73 2.53 22.20
CA ARG A 526 22.48 2.14 22.82
C ARG A 526 22.64 1.03 23.86
N PRO A 527 21.90 1.08 25.00
CA PRO A 527 22.03 0.08 26.07
C PRO A 527 21.85 -1.36 25.59
N ASN A 528 20.90 -1.61 24.69
CA ASN A 528 20.59 -2.97 24.20
C ASN A 528 21.25 -3.28 22.86
N SER A 529 22.17 -2.44 22.38
CA SER A 529 22.86 -2.62 21.08
C SER A 529 21.89 -2.87 19.91
N ARG A 530 20.69 -2.27 19.96
CA ARG A 530 19.63 -2.42 18.97
C ARG A 530 20.15 -2.18 17.56
N GLY A 531 19.85 -3.10 16.65
CA GLY A 531 20.34 -3.05 15.27
C GLY A 531 21.73 -3.62 15.06
N MET A 532 22.57 -3.79 16.11
CA MET A 532 23.91 -4.36 16.00
C MET A 532 23.91 -5.82 15.54
N SER A 533 22.81 -6.54 15.76
CA SER A 533 22.67 -7.95 15.32
C SER A 533 22.20 -8.07 13.86
N PHE A 534 21.99 -6.96 13.15
CA PHE A 534 21.63 -7.01 11.74
C PHE A 534 22.77 -7.64 10.93
N VAL A 535 22.45 -8.69 10.18
CA VAL A 535 23.39 -9.41 9.32
C VAL A 535 23.09 -9.09 7.87
N LYS A 536 24.05 -8.43 7.20
CA LYS A 536 23.94 -8.13 5.77
C LYS A 536 23.86 -9.41 4.94
N GLY A 537 22.97 -9.44 3.97
CA GLY A 537 22.70 -10.61 3.15
C GLY A 537 21.70 -11.61 3.76
N LYS A 538 21.24 -11.34 4.99
CA LYS A 538 20.23 -12.15 5.67
C LYS A 538 19.02 -11.29 6.09
N ASN A 539 19.25 -10.28 6.91
CA ASN A 539 18.18 -9.55 7.59
C ASN A 539 17.55 -8.43 6.75
N GLU A 540 17.96 -8.26 5.49
CA GLU A 540 17.21 -7.47 4.50
C GLU A 540 15.84 -8.08 4.21
N LEU A 541 15.71 -9.40 4.40
CA LEU A 541 14.45 -10.13 4.32
C LEU A 541 14.15 -10.79 5.67
N PHE A 542 12.88 -10.97 5.96
CA PHE A 542 12.43 -11.74 7.11
C PHE A 542 12.26 -13.21 6.75
N PRO A 543 12.33 -14.14 7.74
CA PRO A 543 12.13 -15.56 7.46
C PRO A 543 10.69 -15.83 7.01
N ILE A 544 10.53 -16.83 6.15
CA ILE A 544 9.21 -17.41 5.89
C ILE A 544 8.71 -18.04 7.20
N PRO A 545 7.46 -17.79 7.59
CA PRO A 545 6.91 -18.38 8.82
C PRO A 545 7.00 -19.91 8.84
N GLN A 546 7.42 -20.49 9.96
CA GLN A 546 7.57 -21.95 10.07
C GLN A 546 6.28 -22.70 9.74
N THR A 547 5.13 -22.16 10.16
CA THR A 547 3.83 -22.74 9.87
C THR A 547 3.58 -22.93 8.37
N GLU A 548 4.02 -21.99 7.52
CA GLU A 548 3.84 -22.07 6.07
C GLU A 548 4.75 -23.15 5.44
N ILE A 549 5.96 -23.31 5.97
CA ILE A 549 6.88 -24.37 5.56
C ILE A 549 6.30 -25.74 5.92
N ASP A 550 5.78 -25.88 7.15
CA ASP A 550 5.24 -27.12 7.66
C ASP A 550 3.95 -27.53 6.90
N VAL A 551 3.00 -26.61 6.73
CA VAL A 551 1.74 -26.85 6.00
C VAL A 551 1.99 -27.17 4.53
N SER A 552 3.02 -26.57 3.94
CA SER A 552 3.39 -26.86 2.54
C SER A 552 4.22 -28.13 2.36
N ASN A 553 4.53 -28.86 3.43
CA ASN A 553 5.50 -29.97 3.42
C ASN A 553 6.85 -29.56 2.80
N SER A 554 7.34 -28.39 3.16
CA SER A 554 8.60 -27.78 2.68
C SER A 554 8.63 -27.44 1.18
N VAL A 555 7.48 -27.39 0.50
CA VAL A 555 7.40 -26.88 -0.89
C VAL A 555 7.68 -25.38 -0.91
N VAL A 556 7.27 -24.67 0.14
CA VAL A 556 7.64 -23.27 0.36
C VAL A 556 8.98 -23.24 1.11
N GLU A 557 10.04 -22.90 0.39
CA GLU A 557 11.40 -22.90 0.92
C GLU A 557 11.68 -21.68 1.80
N GLN A 558 12.64 -21.82 2.73
CA GLN A 558 13.07 -20.75 3.60
C GLN A 558 13.99 -19.74 2.90
N ASN A 559 14.05 -18.51 3.40
CA ASN A 559 15.05 -17.53 3.00
C ASN A 559 16.46 -17.93 3.48
N PRO A 560 17.52 -17.61 2.72
CA PRO A 560 18.90 -17.95 3.08
C PRO A 560 19.28 -17.44 4.48
N GLY A 561 19.90 -18.30 5.27
CA GLY A 561 20.39 -17.97 6.60
C GLY A 561 19.40 -18.15 7.76
N TYR A 562 18.17 -18.62 7.49
CA TYR A 562 17.14 -18.90 8.51
C TYR A 562 16.89 -20.39 8.67
#